data_0830a5f6acf420d0224e8305a18408b4
#
_entry.id   0830a5f6acf420d0224e8305a18408b4
#
_cell.length_a   1.000
_cell.length_b   1.000
_cell.length_c   1.000
_cell.angle_alpha   90.00
_cell.angle_beta   90.00
_cell.angle_gamma   90.00
#
_symmetry.space_group_name_H-M   'P 1'
#
loop_
_entity.id
_entity.type
_entity.pdbx_description
1 polymer ?
#
loop_
_entity_poly.entity_id
_entity_poly.type
_entity_poly.pdbx_seq_one_letter_code
_entity_poly.pdbx_strand_id
1 'polypeptide(L)'
;MTEHANPTETTIAAYDRIAAEYAERWHDTPLDAEIDRFAGYLTPGGLILDVGCGSGRDMAAFAARGFRTVGVDRSAGMLKIAAQKGAGSLVQADARRLPFVAHTFQGVWASASLLHLPKGDLPTALKESNRVLRHGHIYLSLKKGDAETWLGENGQKRFFAYYHPAEVELALERNGFHVLDVHFTPDAGGRDITWINAIGWTRLDTPRVGACTIVFNDAGQVLLTRRADNGLWCVPGGHMDMDETIQRTAIRETKEETGLDVEIERMSGMYSVIYPADIFPEKKSRSVFIVAFRCKILGGELTLNEEVTEFGWFNPHRLPDDMLKHHEIRILDALA
;
A
#
# COMPACT_ATOMS: atom_id res chain seq x y z
N MET A 1 -32.82 -20.76 16.90
CA MET A 1 -31.57 -20.43 16.17
C MET A 1 -31.89 -19.24 15.30
N THR A 2 -31.58 -18.03 15.77
CA THR A 2 -31.73 -16.80 14.97
C THR A 2 -30.62 -16.84 13.90
N GLU A 3 -31.00 -17.00 12.62
CA GLU A 3 -30.08 -16.75 11.50
C GLU A 3 -29.45 -15.37 11.72
N HIS A 4 -28.14 -15.35 11.89
CA HIS A 4 -27.40 -14.09 11.91
C HIS A 4 -27.52 -13.47 10.51
N ALA A 5 -28.45 -12.54 10.36
CA ALA A 5 -28.63 -11.81 9.11
C ALA A 5 -27.29 -11.19 8.70
N ASN A 6 -26.86 -11.43 7.47
CA ASN A 6 -25.63 -10.86 6.93
C ASN A 6 -25.70 -9.33 6.99
N PRO A 7 -24.80 -8.65 7.74
CA PRO A 7 -24.87 -7.21 7.94
C PRO A 7 -24.92 -6.42 6.63
N THR A 8 -24.15 -6.85 5.64
CA THR A 8 -24.08 -6.19 4.34
C THR A 8 -25.40 -6.32 3.58
N GLU A 9 -25.98 -7.53 3.49
CA GLU A 9 -27.23 -7.75 2.75
C GLU A 9 -28.42 -7.00 3.38
N THR A 10 -28.51 -6.99 4.70
CA THR A 10 -29.56 -6.26 5.41
C THR A 10 -29.46 -4.76 5.17
N THR A 11 -28.24 -4.22 5.19
CA THR A 11 -27.98 -2.80 4.94
C THR A 11 -28.33 -2.40 3.51
N ILE A 12 -27.98 -3.24 2.51
CA ILE A 12 -28.31 -3.01 1.11
C ILE A 12 -29.84 -3.00 0.91
N ALA A 13 -30.54 -4.00 1.46
CA ALA A 13 -31.99 -4.05 1.38
C ALA A 13 -32.69 -2.85 2.04
N ALA A 14 -32.08 -2.28 3.08
CA ALA A 14 -32.55 -1.04 3.68
C ALA A 14 -32.36 0.16 2.73
N TYR A 15 -31.17 0.31 2.13
CA TYR A 15 -30.90 1.37 1.15
C TYR A 15 -31.77 1.27 -0.11
N ASP A 16 -32.03 0.07 -0.62
CA ASP A 16 -32.96 -0.13 -1.75
C ASP A 16 -34.35 0.41 -1.47
N ARG A 17 -34.86 0.26 -0.23
CA ARG A 17 -36.15 0.73 0.15
C ARG A 17 -36.22 2.26 0.33
N ILE A 18 -35.19 2.86 0.88
CA ILE A 18 -35.17 4.29 1.25
C ILE A 18 -34.46 5.16 0.22
N ALA A 19 -34.04 4.61 -0.94
CA ALA A 19 -33.17 5.29 -1.89
C ALA A 19 -33.63 6.69 -2.28
N ALA A 20 -34.96 6.86 -2.57
CA ALA A 20 -35.53 8.15 -2.96
C ALA A 20 -35.48 9.15 -1.80
N GLU A 21 -35.98 8.75 -0.61
CA GLU A 21 -36.00 9.58 0.60
C GLU A 21 -34.56 9.96 1.03
N TYR A 22 -33.63 8.98 0.96
CA TYR A 22 -32.25 9.23 1.30
C TYR A 22 -31.58 10.24 0.34
N ALA A 23 -31.84 10.11 -0.95
CA ALA A 23 -31.33 11.04 -1.95
C ALA A 23 -31.92 12.45 -1.79
N GLU A 24 -33.23 12.57 -1.53
CA GLU A 24 -33.88 13.87 -1.27
C GLU A 24 -33.22 14.58 -0.09
N ARG A 25 -32.88 13.81 0.96
CA ARG A 25 -32.30 14.37 2.18
C ARG A 25 -30.82 14.75 2.04
N TRP A 26 -30.03 13.99 1.29
CA TRP A 26 -28.57 14.08 1.36
C TRP A 26 -27.89 14.47 0.05
N HIS A 27 -28.57 14.43 -1.08
CA HIS A 27 -27.96 14.70 -2.38
C HIS A 27 -27.35 16.10 -2.47
N ASP A 28 -28.03 17.09 -1.91
CA ASP A 28 -27.58 18.48 -1.97
C ASP A 28 -26.73 18.90 -0.75
N THR A 29 -26.32 17.94 0.09
CA THR A 29 -25.44 18.23 1.22
C THR A 29 -24.01 18.41 0.73
N PRO A 30 -23.43 19.62 0.87
CA PRO A 30 -22.11 19.91 0.31
C PRO A 30 -20.99 19.15 1.04
N LEU A 31 -20.06 18.60 0.26
CA LEU A 31 -18.77 18.09 0.74
C LEU A 31 -17.61 18.79 -0.01
N ASP A 32 -17.83 20.01 -0.48
CA ASP A 32 -16.91 20.72 -1.35
C ASP A 32 -15.51 20.83 -0.77
N ALA A 33 -15.38 21.12 0.52
CA ALA A 33 -14.08 21.22 1.18
C ALA A 33 -13.28 19.90 1.13
N GLU A 34 -13.94 18.76 1.36
CA GLU A 34 -13.32 17.44 1.31
C GLU A 34 -12.99 17.03 -0.12
N ILE A 35 -13.88 17.32 -1.06
CA ILE A 35 -13.68 17.06 -2.48
C ILE A 35 -12.52 17.91 -3.02
N ASP A 36 -12.44 19.21 -2.69
CA ASP A 36 -11.35 20.09 -3.09
C ASP A 36 -10.02 19.65 -2.49
N ARG A 37 -10.01 19.24 -1.21
CA ARG A 37 -8.83 18.68 -0.53
C ARG A 37 -8.33 17.44 -1.26
N PHE A 38 -9.18 16.49 -1.56
CA PHE A 38 -8.81 15.25 -2.26
C PHE A 38 -8.42 15.52 -3.72
N ALA A 39 -9.15 16.37 -4.43
CA ALA A 39 -8.84 16.77 -5.81
C ALA A 39 -7.45 17.39 -5.94
N GLY A 40 -6.96 18.08 -4.90
CA GLY A 40 -5.63 18.67 -4.85
C GLY A 40 -4.48 17.65 -4.94
N TYR A 41 -4.73 16.39 -4.62
CA TYR A 41 -3.76 15.29 -4.79
C TYR A 41 -3.82 14.62 -6.17
N LEU A 42 -4.82 14.93 -6.99
CA LEU A 42 -5.07 14.22 -8.25
C LEU A 42 -4.61 15.03 -9.45
N THR A 43 -4.22 14.35 -10.51
CA THR A 43 -3.96 15.00 -11.79
C THR A 43 -5.28 15.47 -12.42
N PRO A 44 -5.39 16.73 -12.86
CA PRO A 44 -6.59 17.23 -13.52
C PRO A 44 -7.08 16.33 -14.66
N GLY A 45 -8.39 16.12 -14.74
CA GLY A 45 -9.00 15.23 -15.74
C GLY A 45 -8.86 13.73 -15.44
N GLY A 46 -8.29 13.39 -14.29
CA GLY A 46 -8.10 12.02 -13.84
C GLY A 46 -9.40 11.23 -13.72
N LEU A 47 -9.28 9.90 -13.69
CA LEU A 47 -10.42 9.00 -13.50
C LEU A 47 -10.52 8.59 -12.01
N ILE A 48 -11.66 8.87 -11.41
CA ILE A 48 -11.98 8.60 -10.00
C ILE A 48 -13.02 7.48 -9.93
N LEU A 49 -12.81 6.52 -9.02
CA LEU A 49 -13.80 5.53 -8.62
C LEU A 49 -14.49 6.00 -7.34
N ASP A 50 -15.80 6.21 -7.40
CA ASP A 50 -16.64 6.50 -6.23
C ASP A 50 -17.22 5.19 -5.68
N VAL A 51 -16.71 4.75 -4.52
CA VAL A 51 -17.08 3.47 -3.89
C VAL A 51 -18.19 3.70 -2.86
N GLY A 52 -19.36 3.16 -3.16
CA GLY A 52 -20.60 3.45 -2.43
C GLY A 52 -21.16 4.79 -2.88
N CYS A 53 -21.26 5.01 -4.19
CA CYS A 53 -21.60 6.30 -4.79
C CYS A 53 -23.02 6.79 -4.47
N GLY A 54 -23.88 5.92 -3.94
CA GLY A 54 -25.24 6.26 -3.55
C GLY A 54 -26.02 6.91 -4.69
N SER A 55 -26.54 8.11 -4.46
CA SER A 55 -27.29 8.90 -5.46
C SER A 55 -26.43 9.63 -6.48
N GLY A 56 -25.11 9.44 -6.49
CA GLY A 56 -24.19 10.09 -7.42
C GLY A 56 -23.82 11.54 -7.09
N ARG A 57 -24.09 12.00 -5.88
CA ARG A 57 -23.80 13.37 -5.40
C ARG A 57 -22.33 13.75 -5.62
N ASP A 58 -21.42 12.92 -5.11
CA ASP A 58 -19.99 13.22 -5.14
C ASP A 58 -19.42 13.07 -6.55
N MET A 59 -19.96 12.15 -7.35
CA MET A 59 -19.64 12.04 -8.77
C MET A 59 -19.93 13.33 -9.54
N ALA A 60 -21.10 13.94 -9.32
CA ALA A 60 -21.47 15.22 -9.94
C ALA A 60 -20.52 16.35 -9.52
N ALA A 61 -20.14 16.39 -8.24
CA ALA A 61 -19.22 17.39 -7.70
C ALA A 61 -17.80 17.24 -8.28
N PHE A 62 -17.29 16.03 -8.47
CA PHE A 62 -16.04 15.77 -9.16
C PHE A 62 -16.11 16.12 -10.65
N ALA A 63 -17.23 15.80 -11.33
CA ALA A 63 -17.44 16.16 -12.73
C ALA A 63 -17.42 17.68 -12.95
N ALA A 64 -18.04 18.45 -12.04
CA ALA A 64 -18.00 19.91 -12.06
C ALA A 64 -16.57 20.49 -11.95
N ARG A 65 -15.62 19.71 -11.37
CA ARG A 65 -14.19 20.05 -11.26
C ARG A 65 -13.34 19.48 -12.40
N GLY A 66 -13.98 18.91 -13.43
CA GLY A 66 -13.31 18.39 -14.62
C GLY A 66 -12.74 16.96 -14.49
N PHE A 67 -13.06 16.23 -13.42
CA PHE A 67 -12.68 14.83 -13.30
C PHE A 67 -13.69 13.90 -13.98
N ARG A 68 -13.21 12.77 -14.45
CA ARG A 68 -14.06 11.67 -14.91
C ARG A 68 -14.37 10.73 -13.75
N THR A 69 -15.61 10.24 -13.65
CA THR A 69 -16.02 9.38 -12.55
C THR A 69 -16.66 8.10 -13.02
N VAL A 70 -16.44 7.03 -12.23
CA VAL A 70 -17.19 5.78 -12.28
C VAL A 70 -17.72 5.54 -10.86
N GLY A 71 -19.01 5.31 -10.71
CA GLY A 71 -19.63 5.01 -9.43
C GLY A 71 -19.91 3.52 -9.27
N VAL A 72 -19.62 2.99 -8.09
CA VAL A 72 -20.05 1.65 -7.70
C VAL A 72 -20.91 1.71 -6.44
N ASP A 73 -22.00 0.96 -6.44
CA ASP A 73 -22.83 0.74 -5.26
C ASP A 73 -23.41 -0.67 -5.31
N ARG A 74 -23.70 -1.27 -4.16
CA ARG A 74 -24.42 -2.56 -4.12
C ARG A 74 -25.94 -2.39 -4.21
N SER A 75 -26.48 -1.24 -3.78
CA SER A 75 -27.91 -0.94 -3.82
C SER A 75 -28.34 -0.59 -5.24
N ALA A 76 -29.15 -1.44 -5.83
CA ALA A 76 -29.78 -1.17 -7.13
C ALA A 76 -30.71 0.05 -7.06
N GLY A 77 -31.37 0.26 -5.93
CA GLY A 77 -32.21 1.43 -5.68
C GLY A 77 -31.43 2.74 -5.73
N MET A 78 -30.26 2.79 -5.09
CA MET A 78 -29.38 3.96 -5.13
C MET A 78 -28.85 4.24 -6.53
N LEU A 79 -28.38 3.21 -7.23
CA LEU A 79 -27.90 3.34 -8.62
C LEU A 79 -28.98 3.82 -9.58
N LYS A 80 -30.23 3.39 -9.38
CA LYS A 80 -31.37 3.90 -10.15
C LYS A 80 -31.58 5.41 -9.95
N ILE A 81 -31.48 5.89 -8.73
CA ILE A 81 -31.54 7.34 -8.44
C ILE A 81 -30.36 8.07 -9.05
N ALA A 82 -29.13 7.54 -8.91
CA ALA A 82 -27.93 8.14 -9.52
C ALA A 82 -28.07 8.28 -11.04
N ALA A 83 -28.56 7.24 -11.72
CA ALA A 83 -28.82 7.28 -13.17
C ALA A 83 -29.87 8.34 -13.54
N GLN A 84 -30.94 8.47 -12.77
CA GLN A 84 -31.97 9.51 -12.98
C GLN A 84 -31.44 10.94 -12.80
N LYS A 85 -30.42 11.11 -11.95
CA LYS A 85 -29.75 12.40 -11.70
C LYS A 85 -28.60 12.68 -12.69
N GLY A 86 -28.40 11.80 -13.67
CA GLY A 86 -27.35 11.97 -14.70
C GLY A 86 -25.94 11.67 -14.23
N ALA A 87 -25.77 10.96 -13.12
CA ALA A 87 -24.46 10.48 -12.72
C ALA A 87 -23.87 9.57 -13.82
N GLY A 88 -22.63 9.78 -14.18
CA GLY A 88 -21.91 9.15 -15.30
C GLY A 88 -21.97 7.61 -15.36
N SER A 89 -20.84 6.95 -15.48
CA SER A 89 -20.77 5.48 -15.53
C SER A 89 -21.07 4.87 -14.17
N LEU A 90 -22.05 3.94 -14.10
CA LEU A 90 -22.49 3.28 -12.87
C LEU A 90 -22.35 1.76 -12.99
N VAL A 91 -21.90 1.11 -11.93
CA VAL A 91 -21.71 -0.34 -11.86
C VAL A 91 -22.27 -0.87 -10.53
N GLN A 92 -23.10 -1.89 -10.58
CA GLN A 92 -23.52 -2.58 -9.35
C GLN A 92 -22.43 -3.56 -8.93
N ALA A 93 -21.72 -3.27 -7.84
CA ALA A 93 -20.61 -4.11 -7.37
C ALA A 93 -20.38 -3.99 -5.86
N ASP A 94 -19.70 -4.99 -5.32
CA ASP A 94 -19.23 -5.02 -3.94
C ASP A 94 -17.81 -4.41 -3.85
N ALA A 95 -17.61 -3.50 -2.89
CA ALA A 95 -16.30 -2.89 -2.65
C ALA A 95 -15.19 -3.91 -2.33
N ARG A 96 -15.57 -5.10 -1.83
CA ARG A 96 -14.64 -6.21 -1.54
C ARG A 96 -14.22 -6.99 -2.79
N ARG A 97 -14.88 -6.75 -3.94
CA ARG A 97 -14.60 -7.39 -5.23
C ARG A 97 -14.99 -6.47 -6.38
N LEU A 98 -14.12 -5.53 -6.69
CA LEU A 98 -14.35 -4.54 -7.74
C LEU A 98 -14.16 -5.13 -9.15
N PRO A 99 -15.12 -4.96 -10.08
CA PRO A 99 -15.07 -5.57 -11.41
C PRO A 99 -14.21 -4.78 -12.41
N PHE A 100 -13.10 -4.25 -11.94
CA PHE A 100 -12.18 -3.46 -12.76
C PHE A 100 -10.80 -4.14 -12.81
N VAL A 101 -10.08 -3.92 -13.90
CA VAL A 101 -8.68 -4.34 -13.99
C VAL A 101 -7.81 -3.53 -13.04
N ALA A 102 -6.65 -4.08 -12.66
CA ALA A 102 -5.69 -3.37 -11.82
C ALA A 102 -5.23 -2.08 -12.49
N HIS A 103 -4.87 -1.09 -11.69
CA HIS A 103 -4.26 0.17 -12.14
C HIS A 103 -5.12 0.98 -13.12
N THR A 104 -6.45 1.00 -12.93
CA THR A 104 -7.39 1.73 -13.78
C THR A 104 -7.59 3.19 -13.33
N PHE A 105 -7.66 3.43 -12.02
CA PHE A 105 -8.07 4.70 -11.44
C PHE A 105 -6.87 5.48 -10.86
N GLN A 106 -6.97 6.80 -10.86
CA GLN A 106 -6.04 7.70 -10.16
C GLN A 106 -6.49 8.04 -8.74
N GLY A 107 -7.80 7.98 -8.50
CA GLY A 107 -8.39 8.21 -7.20
C GLY A 107 -9.47 7.20 -6.87
N VAL A 108 -9.56 6.81 -5.61
CA VAL A 108 -10.70 6.10 -5.01
C VAL A 108 -11.29 7.00 -3.95
N TRP A 109 -12.56 7.31 -4.09
CA TRP A 109 -13.36 8.06 -3.14
C TRP A 109 -14.30 7.12 -2.42
N ALA A 110 -14.19 6.99 -1.10
CA ALA A 110 -15.02 6.12 -0.28
C ALA A 110 -15.60 6.92 0.91
N SER A 111 -16.48 7.86 0.57
CA SER A 111 -17.12 8.74 1.55
C SER A 111 -18.33 8.08 2.19
N ALA A 112 -18.30 7.88 3.50
CA ALA A 112 -19.40 7.35 4.30
C ALA A 112 -19.99 6.01 3.77
N SER A 113 -19.18 5.19 3.13
CA SER A 113 -19.60 3.94 2.48
C SER A 113 -19.05 2.69 3.16
N LEU A 114 -17.73 2.58 3.34
CA LEU A 114 -17.11 1.37 3.89
C LEU A 114 -17.42 1.14 5.38
N LEU A 115 -17.95 2.12 6.07
CA LEU A 115 -18.47 1.97 7.44
C LEU A 115 -19.68 1.03 7.55
N HIS A 116 -20.28 0.62 6.43
CA HIS A 116 -21.36 -0.38 6.38
C HIS A 116 -20.85 -1.82 6.26
N LEU A 117 -19.53 -2.01 6.13
CA LEU A 117 -18.89 -3.30 6.21
C LEU A 117 -18.50 -3.62 7.67
N PRO A 118 -18.59 -4.88 8.09
CA PRO A 118 -17.92 -5.32 9.32
C PRO A 118 -16.44 -4.93 9.32
N LYS A 119 -15.89 -4.58 10.49
CA LYS A 119 -14.47 -4.19 10.62
C LYS A 119 -13.51 -5.23 10.00
N GLY A 120 -13.86 -6.52 10.11
CA GLY A 120 -13.08 -7.61 9.51
C GLY A 120 -13.04 -7.62 7.98
N ASP A 121 -13.99 -6.95 7.32
CA ASP A 121 -14.10 -6.87 5.85
C ASP A 121 -13.41 -5.63 5.27
N LEU A 122 -13.17 -4.60 6.09
CA LEU A 122 -12.49 -3.37 5.66
C LEU A 122 -11.14 -3.65 4.97
N PRO A 123 -10.25 -4.53 5.49
CA PRO A 123 -9.00 -4.86 4.82
C PRO A 123 -9.18 -5.39 3.39
N THR A 124 -10.23 -6.18 3.14
CA THR A 124 -10.51 -6.71 1.80
C THR A 124 -10.92 -5.59 0.84
N ALA A 125 -11.77 -4.66 1.27
CA ALA A 125 -12.17 -3.50 0.46
C ALA A 125 -10.99 -2.55 0.18
N LEU A 126 -10.10 -2.35 1.17
CA LEU A 126 -8.89 -1.54 0.98
C LEU A 126 -7.89 -2.19 0.02
N LYS A 127 -7.71 -3.52 0.06
CA LYS A 127 -6.88 -4.25 -0.92
C LYS A 127 -7.41 -4.13 -2.34
N GLU A 128 -8.73 -4.23 -2.53
CA GLU A 128 -9.35 -4.04 -3.83
C GLU A 128 -9.22 -2.59 -4.32
N SER A 129 -9.41 -1.61 -3.43
CA SER A 129 -9.15 -0.20 -3.73
C SER A 129 -7.70 0.05 -4.15
N ASN A 130 -6.73 -0.55 -3.45
CA ASN A 130 -5.32 -0.47 -3.81
C ASN A 130 -5.04 -1.12 -5.18
N ARG A 131 -5.61 -2.30 -5.43
CA ARG A 131 -5.44 -3.04 -6.69
C ARG A 131 -5.90 -2.23 -7.92
N VAL A 132 -7.02 -1.52 -7.81
CA VAL A 132 -7.56 -0.75 -8.94
C VAL A 132 -6.92 0.61 -9.12
N LEU A 133 -6.18 1.11 -8.12
CA LEU A 133 -5.44 2.37 -8.20
C LEU A 133 -4.15 2.23 -9.01
N ARG A 134 -3.87 3.23 -9.85
CA ARG A 134 -2.62 3.38 -10.60
C ARG A 134 -1.77 4.47 -9.96
N HIS A 135 -0.93 4.09 -8.98
CA HIS A 135 -0.12 5.08 -8.25
C HIS A 135 -0.98 6.28 -7.81
N GLY A 136 -2.07 5.96 -7.14
CA GLY A 136 -3.12 6.94 -6.89
C GLY A 136 -3.46 7.09 -5.41
N HIS A 137 -4.47 7.88 -5.16
CA HIS A 137 -4.89 8.26 -3.82
C HIS A 137 -6.23 7.65 -3.45
N ILE A 138 -6.41 7.34 -2.18
CA ILE A 138 -7.69 6.96 -1.59
C ILE A 138 -8.12 8.04 -0.61
N TYR A 139 -9.40 8.40 -0.66
CA TYR A 139 -10.10 9.10 0.41
C TYR A 139 -11.03 8.14 1.12
N LEU A 140 -11.01 8.14 2.43
CA LEU A 140 -11.83 7.31 3.28
C LEU A 140 -12.48 8.17 4.36
N SER A 141 -13.82 8.13 4.47
CA SER A 141 -14.57 8.80 5.53
C SER A 141 -15.35 7.78 6.34
N LEU A 142 -15.04 7.71 7.64
CA LEU A 142 -15.62 6.77 8.61
C LEU A 142 -16.12 7.51 9.85
N LYS A 143 -17.05 6.93 10.57
CA LYS A 143 -17.55 7.49 11.83
C LYS A 143 -16.60 7.17 12.99
N LYS A 144 -16.32 8.19 13.81
CA LYS A 144 -15.55 8.02 15.04
C LYS A 144 -16.39 7.34 16.12
N GLY A 145 -15.81 6.34 16.79
CA GLY A 145 -16.43 5.62 17.91
C GLY A 145 -15.87 4.22 18.12
N ASP A 146 -16.47 3.45 19.01
CA ASP A 146 -15.87 2.22 19.55
C ASP A 146 -16.44 0.92 18.97
N ALA A 147 -17.68 0.92 18.50
CA ALA A 147 -18.46 -0.31 18.33
C ALA A 147 -18.94 -0.54 16.90
N GLU A 148 -19.35 -1.75 16.64
CA GLU A 148 -20.23 -2.11 15.53
C GLU A 148 -21.66 -2.14 16.02
N THR A 149 -22.59 -1.51 15.30
CA THR A 149 -23.97 -1.38 15.73
C THR A 149 -24.98 -1.34 14.59
N TRP A 150 -26.21 -1.56 14.94
CA TRP A 150 -27.35 -1.42 14.03
C TRP A 150 -28.13 -0.16 14.36
N LEU A 151 -28.36 0.68 13.36
CA LEU A 151 -29.19 1.89 13.49
C LEU A 151 -30.38 1.81 12.55
N GLY A 152 -31.51 2.39 12.97
CA GLY A 152 -32.77 2.43 12.24
C GLY A 152 -33.83 1.49 12.82
N GLU A 153 -35.08 1.74 12.46
CA GLU A 153 -36.25 1.01 12.92
C GLU A 153 -37.08 0.49 11.74
N ASN A 154 -38.11 -0.34 12.01
CA ASN A 154 -39.11 -0.74 11.05
C ASN A 154 -38.59 -1.32 9.72
N GLY A 155 -37.60 -2.21 9.78
CA GLY A 155 -37.05 -2.86 8.61
C GLY A 155 -36.05 -2.01 7.79
N GLN A 156 -35.68 -0.84 8.28
CA GLN A 156 -34.70 0.07 7.71
C GLN A 156 -33.37 0.02 8.48
N LYS A 157 -33.10 -1.06 9.22
CA LYS A 157 -31.86 -1.23 9.98
C LYS A 157 -30.66 -1.28 9.05
N ARG A 158 -29.67 -0.48 9.36
CA ARG A 158 -28.38 -0.44 8.68
C ARG A 158 -27.28 -0.70 9.68
N PHE A 159 -26.31 -1.48 9.28
CA PHE A 159 -25.11 -1.77 10.05
C PHE A 159 -24.11 -0.62 9.93
N PHE A 160 -23.42 -0.30 11.03
CA PHE A 160 -22.37 0.70 11.10
C PHE A 160 -21.21 0.20 11.94
N ALA A 161 -20.02 0.25 11.37
CA ALA A 161 -18.77 0.10 12.09
C ALA A 161 -18.20 1.49 12.40
N TYR A 162 -17.83 1.72 13.64
CA TYR A 162 -17.20 2.93 14.14
C TYR A 162 -15.72 2.67 14.36
N TYR A 163 -14.88 3.68 14.20
CA TYR A 163 -13.44 3.54 14.22
C TYR A 163 -12.78 4.57 15.10
N HIS A 164 -11.58 4.24 15.61
CA HIS A 164 -10.63 5.21 16.13
C HIS A 164 -9.64 5.63 15.03
N PRO A 165 -9.06 6.85 15.10
CA PRO A 165 -8.09 7.31 14.09
C PRO A 165 -6.96 6.33 13.86
N ALA A 166 -6.36 5.81 14.92
CA ALA A 166 -5.27 4.83 14.83
C ALA A 166 -5.66 3.52 14.13
N GLU A 167 -6.93 3.09 14.24
CA GLU A 167 -7.43 1.92 13.51
C GLU A 167 -7.50 2.20 12.01
N VAL A 168 -7.91 3.43 11.61
CA VAL A 168 -8.00 3.86 10.22
C VAL A 168 -6.61 3.96 9.59
N GLU A 169 -5.67 4.60 10.28
CA GLU A 169 -4.27 4.71 9.86
C GLU A 169 -3.65 3.32 9.67
N LEU A 170 -3.75 2.48 10.68
CA LEU A 170 -3.23 1.11 10.65
C LEU A 170 -3.88 0.26 9.54
N ALA A 171 -5.20 0.43 9.30
CA ALA A 171 -5.89 -0.26 8.22
C ALA A 171 -5.37 0.16 6.85
N LEU A 172 -5.16 1.45 6.62
CA LEU A 172 -4.57 1.97 5.38
C LEU A 172 -3.15 1.43 5.18
N GLU A 173 -2.29 1.56 6.20
CA GLU A 173 -0.89 1.13 6.12
C GLU A 173 -0.74 -0.37 5.85
N ARG A 174 -1.50 -1.21 6.56
CA ARG A 174 -1.47 -2.67 6.36
C ARG A 174 -2.00 -3.14 5.01
N ASN A 175 -2.76 -2.29 4.32
CA ASN A 175 -3.34 -2.60 3.01
C ASN A 175 -2.70 -1.84 1.85
N GLY A 176 -1.45 -1.37 2.04
CA GLY A 176 -0.60 -0.87 0.97
C GLY A 176 -0.75 0.61 0.67
N PHE A 177 -1.16 1.41 1.65
CA PHE A 177 -1.19 2.86 1.56
C PHE A 177 -0.19 3.52 2.52
N HIS A 178 0.37 4.67 2.12
CA HIS A 178 0.96 5.64 3.03
C HIS A 178 -0.12 6.62 3.43
N VAL A 179 -0.28 6.88 4.71
CA VAL A 179 -1.22 7.89 5.21
C VAL A 179 -0.60 9.28 5.01
N LEU A 180 -1.31 10.14 4.29
CA LEU A 180 -0.89 11.51 3.99
C LEU A 180 -1.55 12.53 4.91
N ASP A 181 -2.82 12.31 5.23
CA ASP A 181 -3.62 13.22 6.04
C ASP A 181 -4.69 12.46 6.82
N VAL A 182 -4.90 12.84 8.08
CA VAL A 182 -6.03 12.39 8.89
C VAL A 182 -6.60 13.58 9.64
N HIS A 183 -7.85 13.91 9.40
CA HIS A 183 -8.52 15.03 10.05
C HIS A 183 -9.97 14.70 10.40
N PHE A 184 -10.60 15.59 11.17
CA PHE A 184 -11.95 15.40 11.68
C PHE A 184 -12.89 16.48 11.16
N THR A 185 -14.10 16.06 10.81
CA THR A 185 -15.18 16.98 10.49
C THR A 185 -16.43 16.67 11.30
N PRO A 186 -17.23 17.70 11.65
CA PRO A 186 -18.57 17.48 12.18
C PRO A 186 -19.48 16.92 11.09
N ASP A 187 -20.61 16.37 11.50
CA ASP A 187 -21.63 15.92 10.57
C ASP A 187 -22.29 17.11 9.85
N ALA A 188 -22.30 17.08 8.53
CA ALA A 188 -22.92 18.14 7.71
C ALA A 188 -24.43 18.29 7.93
N GLY A 189 -25.10 17.25 8.42
CA GLY A 189 -26.53 17.28 8.79
C GLY A 189 -26.77 17.71 10.24
N GLY A 190 -25.75 18.17 10.99
CA GLY A 190 -25.85 18.67 12.35
C GLY A 190 -26.11 17.61 13.43
N ARG A 191 -25.91 16.33 13.13
CA ARG A 191 -25.99 15.26 14.12
C ARG A 191 -24.72 15.27 14.99
N ASP A 192 -24.80 14.77 16.22
CA ASP A 192 -23.64 14.57 17.09
C ASP A 192 -22.79 13.38 16.61
N ILE A 193 -22.13 13.59 15.48
CA ILE A 193 -21.27 12.62 14.83
C ILE A 193 -19.98 13.33 14.41
N THR A 194 -18.85 12.76 14.78
CA THR A 194 -17.54 13.15 14.26
C THR A 194 -17.12 12.17 13.18
N TRP A 195 -16.73 12.70 12.03
CA TRP A 195 -16.15 11.92 10.94
C TRP A 195 -14.63 11.92 11.02
N ILE A 196 -14.04 10.77 10.78
CA ILE A 196 -12.61 10.60 10.54
C ILE A 196 -12.43 10.55 9.02
N ASN A 197 -11.74 11.54 8.48
CA ASN A 197 -11.40 11.63 7.07
C ASN A 197 -9.91 11.31 6.92
N ALA A 198 -9.57 10.39 6.05
CA ALA A 198 -8.20 9.97 5.81
C ALA A 198 -7.89 9.99 4.31
N ILE A 199 -6.72 10.51 3.97
CA ILE A 199 -6.17 10.45 2.62
C ILE A 199 -4.92 9.58 2.67
N GLY A 200 -4.88 8.56 1.83
CA GLY A 200 -3.74 7.69 1.65
C GLY A 200 -3.26 7.66 0.20
N TRP A 201 -1.99 7.37 0.02
CA TRP A 201 -1.37 7.16 -1.28
C TRP A 201 -0.90 5.71 -1.40
N THR A 202 -1.12 5.07 -2.56
CA THR A 202 -0.66 3.71 -2.81
C THR A 202 0.84 3.60 -2.62
N ARG A 203 1.28 2.67 -1.78
CA ARG A 203 2.70 2.30 -1.73
C ARG A 203 3.07 1.71 -3.07
N LEU A 204 4.09 2.30 -3.67
CA LEU A 204 4.71 1.68 -4.82
C LEU A 204 5.52 0.49 -4.32
N ASP A 205 5.21 -0.71 -4.79
CA ASP A 205 6.19 -1.79 -4.82
C ASP A 205 7.23 -1.45 -5.91
N THR A 206 7.95 -0.35 -5.71
CA THR A 206 9.06 0.00 -6.60
C THR A 206 10.19 -0.99 -6.34
N PRO A 207 10.86 -1.47 -7.39
CA PRO A 207 12.09 -2.23 -7.19
C PRO A 207 13.02 -1.43 -6.29
N ARG A 208 13.50 -2.04 -5.22
CA ARG A 208 14.48 -1.41 -4.37
C ARG A 208 15.80 -1.34 -5.13
N VAL A 209 16.49 -0.22 -5.02
CA VAL A 209 17.86 -0.08 -5.53
C VAL A 209 18.83 -0.37 -4.40
N GLY A 210 19.85 -1.13 -4.67
CA GLY A 210 20.89 -1.45 -3.69
C GLY A 210 22.25 -1.68 -4.33
N ALA A 211 23.26 -1.78 -3.50
CA ALA A 211 24.61 -2.11 -3.91
C ALA A 211 25.19 -3.23 -3.05
N CYS A 212 26.11 -3.97 -3.62
CA CYS A 212 26.94 -4.92 -2.87
C CYS A 212 28.40 -4.82 -3.29
N THR A 213 29.28 -5.28 -2.40
CA THR A 213 30.72 -5.34 -2.65
C THR A 213 31.19 -6.78 -2.73
N ILE A 214 32.08 -7.04 -3.65
CA ILE A 214 32.82 -8.28 -3.76
C ILE A 214 34.26 -7.98 -3.36
N VAL A 215 34.61 -8.41 -2.16
CA VAL A 215 35.89 -8.13 -1.53
C VAL A 215 36.72 -9.39 -1.52
N PHE A 216 37.95 -9.34 -2.09
CA PHE A 216 38.87 -10.45 -2.07
C PHE A 216 40.06 -10.15 -1.16
N ASN A 217 40.53 -11.18 -0.45
CA ASN A 217 41.80 -11.11 0.27
C ASN A 217 43.01 -11.46 -0.67
N ASP A 218 44.24 -11.36 -0.16
CA ASP A 218 45.46 -11.64 -0.89
C ASP A 218 45.56 -13.11 -1.35
N ALA A 219 44.83 -14.01 -0.73
CA ALA A 219 44.73 -15.42 -1.12
C ALA A 219 43.70 -15.67 -2.22
N GLY A 220 43.02 -14.64 -2.72
CA GLY A 220 41.95 -14.72 -3.73
C GLY A 220 40.64 -15.29 -3.20
N GLN A 221 40.42 -15.32 -1.89
CA GLN A 221 39.20 -15.74 -1.28
C GLN A 221 38.22 -14.54 -1.15
N VAL A 222 36.95 -14.79 -1.35
CA VAL A 222 35.88 -13.78 -1.25
C VAL A 222 35.34 -13.72 0.18
N LEU A 223 35.07 -12.49 0.66
CA LEU A 223 34.40 -12.27 1.94
C LEU A 223 32.88 -12.51 1.79
N LEU A 224 32.34 -13.34 2.68
CA LEU A 224 30.91 -13.48 2.86
C LEU A 224 30.54 -13.15 4.30
N THR A 225 29.33 -12.63 4.47
CA THR A 225 28.67 -12.38 5.76
C THR A 225 27.47 -13.31 5.91
N ARG A 226 27.18 -13.73 7.13
CA ARG A 226 26.00 -14.55 7.45
C ARG A 226 24.92 -13.69 8.07
N ARG A 227 23.79 -13.64 7.43
CA ARG A 227 22.65 -12.78 7.83
C ARG A 227 22.01 -13.24 9.12
N ALA A 228 21.69 -12.31 10.03
CA ALA A 228 20.99 -12.60 11.28
C ALA A 228 19.49 -12.96 11.06
N ASP A 229 18.85 -12.43 10.02
CA ASP A 229 17.41 -12.57 9.78
C ASP A 229 17.01 -13.93 9.18
N ASN A 230 17.88 -14.59 8.45
CA ASN A 230 17.57 -15.86 7.77
C ASN A 230 18.69 -16.91 7.79
N GLY A 231 19.85 -16.57 8.33
CA GLY A 231 21.01 -17.46 8.46
C GLY A 231 21.74 -17.82 7.17
N LEU A 232 21.42 -17.16 6.05
CA LEU A 232 22.05 -17.42 4.75
C LEU A 232 23.33 -16.59 4.57
N TRP A 233 24.30 -17.17 3.85
CA TRP A 233 25.50 -16.44 3.43
C TRP A 233 25.22 -15.49 2.27
N CYS A 234 25.84 -14.33 2.28
CA CYS A 234 25.74 -13.33 1.22
C CYS A 234 27.03 -12.51 1.11
N VAL A 235 27.21 -11.78 0.03
CA VAL A 235 28.20 -10.71 -0.05
C VAL A 235 27.71 -9.49 0.71
N PRO A 236 28.58 -8.65 1.31
CA PRO A 236 28.19 -7.41 1.98
C PRO A 236 27.43 -6.47 1.04
N GLY A 237 26.37 -5.83 1.56
CA GLY A 237 25.58 -4.87 0.79
C GLY A 237 24.14 -4.72 1.24
N GLY A 238 23.55 -3.62 0.84
CA GLY A 238 22.18 -3.24 1.24
C GLY A 238 21.52 -2.25 0.31
N HIS A 239 20.51 -1.56 0.84
CA HIS A 239 19.69 -0.65 0.05
C HIS A 239 20.26 0.77 0.04
N MET A 240 20.07 1.45 -1.09
CA MET A 240 20.45 2.84 -1.27
C MET A 240 19.49 3.76 -0.51
N ASP A 241 20.03 4.68 0.27
CA ASP A 241 19.30 5.76 0.89
C ASP A 241 19.05 6.92 -0.09
N MET A 242 18.05 7.77 0.22
CA MET A 242 17.62 8.83 -0.71
C MET A 242 18.68 9.88 -1.02
N ASP A 243 19.63 10.10 -0.11
CA ASP A 243 20.62 11.16 -0.21
C ASP A 243 22.04 10.66 -0.51
N GLU A 244 22.17 9.44 -1.03
CA GLU A 244 23.48 8.87 -1.36
C GLU A 244 23.60 8.39 -2.82
N THR A 245 24.80 8.20 -3.27
CA THR A 245 25.07 7.56 -4.56
C THR A 245 25.24 6.05 -4.37
N ILE A 246 25.00 5.27 -5.42
CA ILE A 246 25.10 3.81 -5.37
C ILE A 246 26.50 3.32 -4.92
N GLN A 247 27.58 4.08 -5.24
CA GLN A 247 28.93 3.80 -4.78
C GLN A 247 29.09 4.03 -3.28
N ARG A 248 28.48 5.12 -2.76
CA ARG A 248 28.48 5.39 -1.31
C ARG A 248 27.71 4.32 -0.55
N THR A 249 26.55 3.88 -1.08
CA THR A 249 25.82 2.74 -0.53
C THR A 249 26.73 1.52 -0.35
N ALA A 250 27.44 1.13 -1.41
CA ALA A 250 28.32 -0.05 -1.38
C ALA A 250 29.39 0.05 -0.29
N ILE A 251 30.05 1.22 -0.17
CA ILE A 251 31.10 1.47 0.83
C ILE A 251 30.52 1.50 2.24
N ARG A 252 29.40 2.23 2.46
CA ARG A 252 28.72 2.34 3.76
C ARG A 252 28.27 0.98 4.28
N GLU A 253 27.52 0.24 3.47
CA GLU A 253 27.01 -1.09 3.84
C GLU A 253 28.14 -2.05 4.19
N THR A 254 29.22 -2.04 3.39
CA THR A 254 30.41 -2.87 3.71
C THR A 254 31.01 -2.49 5.05
N LYS A 255 31.13 -1.19 5.34
CA LYS A 255 31.64 -0.70 6.62
C LYS A 255 30.73 -1.10 7.78
N GLU A 256 29.44 -0.95 7.63
CA GLU A 256 28.44 -1.26 8.65
C GLU A 256 28.37 -2.76 8.94
N GLU A 257 28.35 -3.60 7.90
CA GLU A 257 28.21 -5.05 8.04
C GLU A 257 29.52 -5.76 8.43
N THR A 258 30.68 -5.20 8.07
CA THR A 258 31.96 -5.91 8.23
C THR A 258 33.02 -5.18 9.03
N GLY A 259 32.89 -3.88 9.25
CA GLY A 259 33.92 -3.03 9.86
C GLY A 259 35.10 -2.67 8.91
N LEU A 260 35.13 -3.18 7.69
CA LEU A 260 36.20 -2.90 6.73
C LEU A 260 36.02 -1.55 6.02
N ASP A 261 37.15 -0.89 5.80
CA ASP A 261 37.26 0.26 4.89
C ASP A 261 37.64 -0.26 3.52
N VAL A 262 36.84 0.04 2.48
CA VAL A 262 37.08 -0.48 1.13
C VAL A 262 37.08 0.64 0.10
N GLU A 263 37.79 0.39 -1.00
CA GLU A 263 37.80 1.23 -2.19
C GLU A 263 37.27 0.45 -3.39
N ILE A 264 36.37 1.09 -4.15
CA ILE A 264 35.85 0.49 -5.37
C ILE A 264 36.94 0.49 -6.45
N GLU A 265 37.27 -0.70 -6.94
CA GLU A 265 38.17 -0.87 -8.09
C GLU A 265 37.41 -0.71 -9.40
N ARG A 266 36.26 -1.39 -9.51
CA ARG A 266 35.38 -1.35 -10.68
C ARG A 266 33.98 -1.84 -10.39
N MET A 267 33.04 -1.50 -11.25
CA MET A 267 31.71 -2.14 -11.28
C MET A 267 31.86 -3.54 -11.88
N SER A 268 31.34 -4.56 -11.21
CA SER A 268 31.34 -5.95 -11.66
C SER A 268 30.11 -6.30 -12.49
N GLY A 269 28.96 -5.71 -12.16
CA GLY A 269 27.73 -5.97 -12.88
C GLY A 269 26.51 -5.25 -12.31
N MET A 270 25.38 -5.36 -13.04
CA MET A 270 24.07 -4.88 -12.64
C MET A 270 23.07 -6.02 -12.74
N TYR A 271 22.27 -6.21 -11.72
CA TYR A 271 21.38 -7.38 -11.59
C TYR A 271 19.96 -6.94 -11.19
N SER A 272 18.96 -7.48 -11.90
CA SER A 272 17.58 -7.40 -11.47
C SER A 272 17.18 -8.76 -10.87
N VAL A 273 16.80 -8.76 -9.62
CA VAL A 273 16.52 -9.98 -8.85
C VAL A 273 15.14 -9.90 -8.23
N ILE A 274 14.39 -10.99 -8.33
CA ILE A 274 13.16 -11.19 -7.55
C ILE A 274 13.46 -12.21 -6.46
N TYR A 275 13.50 -11.76 -5.23
CA TYR A 275 13.59 -12.64 -4.07
C TYR A 275 12.20 -13.17 -3.72
N PRO A 276 12.02 -14.49 -3.63
CA PRO A 276 10.74 -15.07 -3.27
C PRO A 276 10.34 -14.76 -1.81
N ALA A 277 9.05 -14.87 -1.52
CA ALA A 277 8.44 -14.42 -0.27
C ALA A 277 8.89 -15.22 0.98
N ASP A 278 9.42 -16.41 0.80
CA ASP A 278 9.85 -17.32 1.85
C ASP A 278 11.27 -17.05 2.39
N ILE A 279 12.05 -16.23 1.67
CA ILE A 279 13.43 -15.89 2.07
C ILE A 279 13.47 -14.89 3.24
N PHE A 280 12.46 -14.03 3.35
CA PHE A 280 12.44 -12.96 4.36
C PHE A 280 11.32 -13.11 5.38
N PRO A 281 11.51 -12.60 6.62
CA PRO A 281 10.53 -12.71 7.69
C PRO A 281 9.13 -12.16 7.35
N GLU A 282 9.06 -11.10 6.52
CA GLU A 282 7.79 -10.46 6.13
C GLU A 282 6.96 -11.29 5.14
N LYS A 283 7.53 -12.39 4.64
CA LYS A 283 6.88 -13.28 3.65
C LYS A 283 6.32 -12.54 2.42
N LYS A 284 7.08 -11.55 1.93
CA LYS A 284 6.78 -10.81 0.69
C LYS A 284 7.92 -10.97 -0.30
N SER A 285 7.59 -11.22 -1.57
CA SER A 285 8.60 -11.16 -2.64
C SER A 285 9.11 -9.72 -2.78
N ARG A 286 10.40 -9.59 -3.07
CA ARG A 286 11.06 -8.29 -3.27
C ARG A 286 11.70 -8.24 -4.63
N SER A 287 11.36 -7.23 -5.43
CA SER A 287 12.11 -6.89 -6.64
C SER A 287 13.21 -5.92 -6.28
N VAL A 288 14.44 -6.25 -6.60
CA VAL A 288 15.63 -5.44 -6.26
C VAL A 288 16.51 -5.28 -7.48
N PHE A 289 16.98 -4.06 -7.71
CA PHE A 289 18.03 -3.76 -8.69
C PHE A 289 19.34 -3.52 -7.94
N ILE A 290 20.33 -4.36 -8.18
CA ILE A 290 21.61 -4.36 -7.46
C ILE A 290 22.74 -4.00 -8.41
N VAL A 291 23.59 -3.07 -7.98
CA VAL A 291 24.88 -2.80 -8.61
C VAL A 291 25.98 -3.44 -7.75
N ALA A 292 26.76 -4.34 -8.34
CA ALA A 292 27.88 -5.00 -7.67
C ALA A 292 29.21 -4.34 -8.03
N PHE A 293 30.04 -4.14 -7.02
CA PHE A 293 31.37 -3.55 -7.17
C PHE A 293 32.42 -4.50 -6.64
N ARG A 294 33.49 -4.69 -7.42
CA ARG A 294 34.72 -5.26 -6.90
C ARG A 294 35.46 -4.20 -6.10
N CYS A 295 35.89 -4.57 -4.90
CA CYS A 295 36.54 -3.66 -3.97
C CYS A 295 37.82 -4.28 -3.41
N LYS A 296 38.79 -3.41 -3.11
CA LYS A 296 39.98 -3.74 -2.32
C LYS A 296 39.84 -3.20 -0.90
N ILE A 297 40.47 -3.89 0.05
CA ILE A 297 40.54 -3.47 1.44
C ILE A 297 41.55 -2.35 1.59
N LEU A 298 41.17 -1.26 2.23
CA LEU A 298 42.06 -0.18 2.64
C LEU A 298 42.53 -0.30 4.09
N GLY A 299 41.67 -0.90 4.94
CA GLY A 299 41.87 -1.01 6.38
C GLY A 299 40.64 -1.48 7.11
N GLY A 300 40.58 -1.29 8.41
CA GLY A 300 39.50 -1.73 9.28
C GLY A 300 39.74 -3.14 9.81
N GLU A 301 38.91 -3.54 10.77
CA GLU A 301 38.93 -4.87 11.36
C GLU A 301 37.54 -5.49 11.23
N LEU A 302 37.49 -6.79 10.90
CA LEU A 302 36.22 -7.52 10.81
C LEU A 302 35.51 -7.53 12.17
N THR A 303 34.33 -6.92 12.22
CA THR A 303 33.49 -6.79 13.41
C THR A 303 32.06 -7.22 13.10
N LEU A 304 31.47 -8.02 13.99
CA LEU A 304 30.06 -8.40 13.92
C LEU A 304 29.16 -7.25 14.38
N ASN A 305 27.94 -7.21 13.86
CA ASN A 305 26.90 -6.28 14.25
C ASN A 305 25.55 -7.01 14.47
N GLU A 306 24.46 -6.27 14.60
CA GLU A 306 23.13 -6.86 14.81
C GLU A 306 22.58 -7.57 13.55
N GLU A 307 23.08 -7.25 12.36
CA GLU A 307 22.61 -7.79 11.08
C GLU A 307 23.46 -8.98 10.60
N VAL A 308 24.68 -9.12 11.09
CA VAL A 308 25.66 -10.13 10.68
C VAL A 308 26.11 -10.97 11.88
N THR A 309 25.84 -12.26 11.83
CA THR A 309 26.17 -13.22 12.92
C THR A 309 27.54 -13.90 12.73
N GLU A 310 28.04 -13.93 11.49
CA GLU A 310 29.28 -14.62 11.15
C GLU A 310 29.87 -14.01 9.86
N PHE A 311 31.15 -14.07 9.69
CA PHE A 311 31.84 -13.77 8.43
C PHE A 311 32.89 -14.81 8.15
N GLY A 312 33.23 -15.02 6.87
CA GLY A 312 34.23 -15.97 6.45
C GLY A 312 34.82 -15.65 5.07
N TRP A 313 36.02 -16.20 4.85
CA TRP A 313 36.74 -16.13 3.57
C TRP A 313 36.59 -17.44 2.81
N PHE A 314 35.98 -17.40 1.64
CA PHE A 314 35.66 -18.59 0.85
C PHE A 314 36.33 -18.60 -0.51
N ASN A 315 36.67 -19.80 -0.98
CA ASN A 315 37.12 -19.96 -2.37
C ASN A 315 35.93 -19.59 -3.30
N PRO A 316 36.08 -18.65 -4.25
CA PRO A 316 35.00 -18.19 -5.11
C PRO A 316 34.39 -19.29 -6.01
N HIS A 317 35.11 -20.42 -6.21
CA HIS A 317 34.60 -21.60 -6.93
C HIS A 317 34.11 -22.72 -6.01
N ARG A 318 34.06 -22.48 -4.68
CA ARG A 318 33.60 -23.43 -3.66
C ARG A 318 32.85 -22.68 -2.55
N LEU A 319 31.72 -22.12 -2.90
CA LEU A 319 30.89 -21.33 -2.02
C LEU A 319 30.00 -22.22 -1.14
N PRO A 320 29.50 -21.73 0.01
CA PRO A 320 28.57 -22.47 0.88
C PRO A 320 27.25 -22.82 0.18
N ASP A 321 26.71 -24.01 0.47
CA ASP A 321 25.42 -24.47 -0.10
C ASP A 321 24.24 -23.63 0.39
N ASP A 322 24.34 -23.07 1.60
CA ASP A 322 23.36 -22.19 2.25
C ASP A 322 23.59 -20.70 1.93
N MET A 323 24.13 -20.39 0.76
CA MET A 323 24.28 -19.02 0.27
C MET A 323 23.06 -18.58 -0.56
N LEU A 324 22.78 -17.29 -0.55
CA LEU A 324 21.80 -16.68 -1.47
C LEU A 324 22.24 -16.88 -2.92
N LYS A 325 21.53 -17.72 -3.67
CA LYS A 325 21.95 -18.21 -5.02
C LYS A 325 22.31 -17.11 -6.02
N HIS A 326 21.63 -15.97 -5.94
CA HIS A 326 21.91 -14.84 -6.85
C HIS A 326 23.24 -14.12 -6.56
N HIS A 327 23.91 -14.43 -5.44
CA HIS A 327 25.21 -13.83 -5.11
C HIS A 327 26.38 -14.55 -5.77
N GLU A 328 26.25 -15.83 -6.12
CA GLU A 328 27.25 -16.59 -6.83
C GLU A 328 27.66 -15.93 -8.15
N ILE A 329 26.70 -15.57 -9.00
CA ILE A 329 27.01 -14.95 -10.30
C ILE A 329 27.74 -13.60 -10.13
N ARG A 330 27.39 -12.83 -9.09
CA ARG A 330 28.06 -11.56 -8.79
C ARG A 330 29.53 -11.74 -8.43
N ILE A 331 29.84 -12.82 -7.69
CA ILE A 331 31.20 -13.18 -7.31
C ILE A 331 31.99 -13.60 -8.55
N LEU A 332 31.41 -14.44 -9.41
CA LEU A 332 32.05 -14.91 -10.64
C LEU A 332 32.31 -13.76 -11.62
N ASP A 333 31.36 -12.85 -11.81
CA ASP A 333 31.54 -11.65 -12.65
C ASP A 333 32.61 -10.70 -12.10
N ALA A 334 32.85 -10.72 -10.79
CA ALA A 334 33.93 -9.94 -10.17
C ALA A 334 35.32 -10.55 -10.37
N LEU A 335 35.43 -11.82 -10.75
CA LEU A 335 36.73 -12.46 -11.11
C LEU A 335 37.19 -12.09 -12.51
N ALA A 336 36.23 -11.88 -13.45
CA ALA A 336 36.52 -11.44 -14.81
C ALA A 336 37.03 -10.00 -14.85
#